data_f0bb73cc1fcc47b9a42ace731adaf79f
#
_entry.id   f0bb73cc1fcc47b9a42ace731adaf79f
#
_cell.length_a   1.000
_cell.length_b   1.000
_cell.length_c   1.000
_cell.angle_alpha   90.00
_cell.angle_beta   90.00
_cell.angle_gamma   90.00
#
_symmetry.space_group_name_H-M   'P 1'
#
loop_
_entity.id
_entity.type
_entity.pdbx_description
1 polymer ?
#
loop_
_entity_poly.entity_id
_entity_poly.type
_entity_poly.pdbx_seq_one_letter_code
_entity_poly.pdbx_strand_id
1 'polypeptide(L)'
;MAVVAERRTDRAPDVVEIQFNKPSFKYKAGQWLFLQVPSVSKYQWHPFTITSCPHDNYVSVHVRQVGDFTKELGEAVGAGASNAKLYDSVDPMGLYEVALQNGQKMPPLRIDGPYGAPAEDVFENEIAVLIGTGIGVTPWASILKNIWHLRNGPNPPTRLRRVEFIWVCKDTNSFEWFHFLLSSLEQQSNEAARVPGSSGVEFLKIHTYLTQKLDIDTTQNIVLNSVGAEIDPLTELKSRTNFGRPNFKKLFTGMREGILQGSYLSGLEAGLRTTVGVYFCGPSAAGTFCPLVSHNPRHDADKLDSP
;
A
#
# COMPACT_ATOMS: atom_id res chain seq x y z
N MET A 1 -13.71 -7.08 -19.18
CA MET A 1 -14.60 -5.98 -18.77
C MET A 1 -13.81 -5.17 -17.79
N ALA A 2 -13.62 -3.90 -18.00
CA ALA A 2 -12.92 -3.04 -17.04
C ALA A 2 -13.96 -2.33 -16.20
N VAL A 3 -13.77 -2.34 -14.91
CA VAL A 3 -14.61 -1.68 -13.90
C VAL A 3 -13.75 -0.61 -13.25
N VAL A 4 -14.31 0.55 -12.99
CA VAL A 4 -13.67 1.63 -12.27
C VAL A 4 -14.32 1.71 -10.91
N ALA A 5 -13.53 1.53 -9.87
CA ALA A 5 -13.95 1.77 -8.51
C ALA A 5 -13.43 3.13 -8.06
N GLU A 6 -14.33 3.97 -7.58
CA GLU A 6 -14.04 5.32 -7.11
C GLU A 6 -14.46 5.43 -5.64
N ARG A 7 -13.60 5.96 -4.80
CA ARG A 7 -13.95 6.26 -3.42
C ARG A 7 -14.51 7.68 -3.30
N ARG A 8 -15.65 7.81 -2.63
CA ARG A 8 -16.36 9.06 -2.48
C ARG A 8 -15.68 9.96 -1.44
N THR A 9 -15.11 11.08 -1.90
CA THR A 9 -14.86 12.26 -1.08
C THR A 9 -15.66 13.40 -1.67
N ASP A 10 -16.02 14.41 -0.90
CA ASP A 10 -16.75 15.61 -1.35
C ASP A 10 -15.95 16.43 -2.39
N ARG A 11 -14.77 15.97 -2.75
CA ARG A 11 -13.91 16.48 -3.81
C ARG A 11 -13.71 15.40 -4.87
N ALA A 12 -13.51 15.81 -6.13
CA ALA A 12 -13.13 14.90 -7.20
C ALA A 12 -11.93 14.04 -6.75
N PRO A 13 -11.98 12.71 -6.88
CA PRO A 13 -10.93 11.84 -6.40
C PRO A 13 -9.64 12.14 -7.13
N ASP A 14 -8.55 12.26 -6.38
CA ASP A 14 -7.23 12.42 -6.96
C ASP A 14 -6.61 11.06 -7.37
N VAL A 15 -7.23 9.96 -6.96
CA VAL A 15 -6.83 8.59 -7.29
C VAL A 15 -8.01 7.79 -7.79
N VAL A 16 -7.83 7.10 -8.92
CA VAL A 16 -8.82 6.21 -9.54
C VAL A 16 -8.29 4.80 -9.52
N GLU A 17 -9.07 3.83 -9.04
CA GLU A 17 -8.78 2.42 -9.21
C GLU A 17 -9.40 1.93 -10.52
N ILE A 18 -8.59 1.31 -11.36
CA ILE A 18 -9.04 0.66 -12.60
C ILE A 18 -8.91 -0.85 -12.40
N GLN A 19 -10.06 -1.54 -12.41
CA GLN A 19 -10.13 -2.98 -12.34
C GLN A 19 -10.44 -3.56 -13.71
N PHE A 20 -9.77 -4.64 -14.08
CA PHE A 20 -10.02 -5.35 -15.33
C PHE A 20 -9.83 -6.86 -15.17
N ASN A 21 -10.55 -7.62 -15.97
CA ASN A 21 -10.41 -9.06 -16.00
C ASN A 21 -9.51 -9.48 -17.18
N LYS A 22 -8.42 -10.20 -16.88
CA LYS A 22 -7.52 -10.81 -17.86
C LYS A 22 -7.13 -12.21 -17.39
N PRO A 23 -7.96 -13.25 -17.68
CA PRO A 23 -7.79 -14.58 -17.11
C PRO A 23 -6.43 -15.23 -17.37
N SER A 24 -5.76 -14.87 -18.48
CA SER A 24 -4.42 -15.38 -18.84
C SER A 24 -3.27 -14.62 -18.17
N PHE A 25 -3.57 -13.53 -17.44
CA PHE A 25 -2.55 -12.68 -16.85
C PHE A 25 -2.16 -13.18 -15.46
N LYS A 26 -0.99 -13.82 -15.39
CA LYS A 26 -0.44 -14.33 -14.14
C LYS A 26 0.67 -13.40 -13.66
N TYR A 27 0.62 -12.99 -12.42
CA TYR A 27 1.60 -12.09 -11.80
C TYR A 27 1.88 -12.47 -10.35
N LYS A 28 2.92 -11.89 -9.78
CA LYS A 28 3.23 -11.94 -8.34
C LYS A 28 2.90 -10.63 -7.68
N ALA A 29 2.58 -10.66 -6.39
CA ALA A 29 2.37 -9.44 -5.61
C ALA A 29 3.60 -8.54 -5.65
N GLY A 30 3.38 -7.23 -5.82
CA GLY A 30 4.44 -6.24 -5.94
C GLY A 30 4.94 -5.96 -7.36
N GLN A 31 4.50 -6.73 -8.36
CA GLN A 31 4.82 -6.48 -9.77
C GLN A 31 4.06 -5.29 -10.34
N TRP A 32 4.47 -4.84 -11.52
CA TRP A 32 3.87 -3.71 -12.22
C TRP A 32 3.63 -4.06 -13.70
N LEU A 33 2.86 -3.23 -14.37
CA LEU A 33 2.51 -3.37 -15.78
C LEU A 33 2.57 -2.02 -16.51
N PHE A 34 2.69 -2.06 -17.82
CA PHE A 34 2.38 -0.91 -18.67
C PHE A 34 0.91 -0.91 -19.04
N LEU A 35 0.29 0.25 -18.96
CA LEU A 35 -1.07 0.51 -19.41
C LEU A 35 -1.06 1.52 -20.55
N GLN A 36 -1.77 1.22 -21.63
CA GLN A 36 -2.11 2.12 -22.70
C GLN A 36 -3.63 2.21 -22.85
N VAL A 37 -4.11 3.42 -23.03
CA VAL A 37 -5.51 3.72 -23.32
C VAL A 37 -5.59 4.41 -24.68
N PRO A 38 -5.89 3.70 -25.76
CA PRO A 38 -5.83 4.24 -27.12
C PRO A 38 -6.75 5.44 -27.38
N SER A 39 -7.85 5.58 -26.62
CA SER A 39 -8.74 6.75 -26.69
C SER A 39 -8.13 8.01 -26.08
N VAL A 40 -7.19 7.86 -25.13
CA VAL A 40 -6.45 8.96 -24.50
C VAL A 40 -5.16 9.24 -25.30
N SER A 41 -4.36 8.20 -25.53
CA SER A 41 -3.13 8.32 -26.32
C SER A 41 -2.84 7.04 -27.09
N LYS A 42 -2.59 7.19 -28.41
CA LYS A 42 -2.32 6.03 -29.29
C LYS A 42 -0.94 5.42 -29.08
N TYR A 43 0.01 6.17 -28.53
CA TYR A 43 1.42 5.78 -28.48
C TYR A 43 2.00 5.71 -27.07
N GLN A 44 1.37 6.32 -26.07
CA GLN A 44 1.93 6.40 -24.72
C GLN A 44 1.58 5.15 -23.92
N TRP A 45 2.60 4.58 -23.30
CA TRP A 45 2.52 3.51 -22.33
C TRP A 45 3.00 4.04 -20.99
N HIS A 46 2.22 3.84 -19.95
CA HIS A 46 2.55 4.32 -18.62
C HIS A 46 2.66 3.14 -17.63
N PRO A 47 3.72 3.11 -16.81
CA PRO A 47 3.90 2.07 -15.81
C PRO A 47 2.99 2.30 -14.61
N PHE A 48 2.30 1.25 -14.18
CA PHE A 48 1.49 1.24 -12.97
C PHE A 48 1.74 -0.03 -12.17
N THR A 49 1.88 0.13 -10.87
CA THR A 49 1.96 -1.01 -9.96
C THR A 49 0.62 -1.73 -9.90
N ILE A 50 0.66 -3.05 -9.93
CA ILE A 50 -0.53 -3.88 -9.73
C ILE A 50 -0.88 -3.84 -8.24
N THR A 51 -2.10 -3.39 -7.93
CA THR A 51 -2.58 -3.22 -6.55
C THR A 51 -3.45 -4.37 -6.05
N SER A 52 -4.07 -5.13 -6.97
CA SER A 52 -4.67 -6.42 -6.65
C SER A 52 -3.61 -7.44 -6.25
N CYS A 53 -4.02 -8.50 -5.56
CA CYS A 53 -3.13 -9.63 -5.29
C CYS A 53 -3.42 -10.80 -6.26
N PRO A 54 -2.51 -11.77 -6.39
CA PRO A 54 -2.71 -12.93 -7.28
C PRO A 54 -3.94 -13.79 -6.96
N HIS A 55 -4.52 -13.65 -5.78
CA HIS A 55 -5.71 -14.37 -5.34
C HIS A 55 -7.02 -13.64 -5.68
N ASP A 56 -6.93 -12.38 -6.10
CA ASP A 56 -8.10 -11.61 -6.55
C ASP A 56 -8.57 -12.11 -7.92
N ASN A 57 -9.89 -12.05 -8.17
CA ASN A 57 -10.47 -12.45 -9.45
C ASN A 57 -10.30 -11.42 -10.56
N TYR A 58 -9.64 -10.31 -10.26
CA TYR A 58 -9.38 -9.18 -11.15
C TYR A 58 -7.95 -8.70 -11.03
N VAL A 59 -7.52 -7.88 -11.96
CA VAL A 59 -6.26 -7.13 -11.88
C VAL A 59 -6.61 -5.66 -11.70
N SER A 60 -5.98 -4.98 -10.73
CA SER A 60 -6.21 -3.56 -10.52
C SER A 60 -4.94 -2.74 -10.48
N VAL A 61 -5.09 -1.47 -10.84
CA VAL A 61 -4.07 -0.43 -10.73
C VAL A 61 -4.70 0.84 -10.14
N HIS A 62 -3.97 1.55 -9.27
CA HIS A 62 -4.39 2.83 -8.74
C HIS A 62 -3.62 3.95 -9.45
N VAL A 63 -4.36 4.88 -10.05
CA VAL A 63 -3.83 5.96 -10.88
C VAL A 63 -4.11 7.30 -10.22
N ARG A 64 -3.05 7.98 -9.78
CA ARG A 64 -3.17 9.35 -9.27
C ARG A 64 -3.25 10.34 -10.43
N GLN A 65 -4.27 11.21 -10.41
CA GLN A 65 -4.57 12.16 -11.48
C GLN A 65 -3.74 13.45 -11.33
N VAL A 66 -2.45 13.39 -11.70
CA VAL A 66 -1.52 14.53 -11.55
C VAL A 66 -1.01 15.10 -12.88
N GLY A 67 -0.94 14.28 -13.94
CA GLY A 67 -0.48 14.68 -15.27
C GLY A 67 -1.61 14.65 -16.31
N ASP A 68 -1.37 15.16 -17.50
CA ASP A 68 -2.38 15.25 -18.57
C ASP A 68 -2.95 13.85 -18.90
N PHE A 69 -2.10 12.87 -19.17
CA PHE A 69 -2.54 11.50 -19.44
C PHE A 69 -3.42 10.93 -18.31
N THR A 70 -3.02 11.11 -17.05
CA THR A 70 -3.75 10.53 -15.93
C THR A 70 -5.08 11.23 -15.64
N LYS A 71 -5.19 12.53 -15.95
CA LYS A 71 -6.44 13.29 -15.88
C LYS A 71 -7.38 12.88 -17.00
N GLU A 72 -6.90 12.86 -18.26
CA GLU A 72 -7.68 12.41 -19.40
C GLU A 72 -8.12 10.94 -19.25
N LEU A 73 -7.27 10.09 -18.66
CA LEU A 73 -7.65 8.74 -18.30
C LEU A 73 -8.80 8.72 -17.29
N GLY A 74 -8.71 9.53 -16.21
CA GLY A 74 -9.79 9.68 -15.24
C GLY A 74 -11.11 10.08 -15.88
N GLU A 75 -11.09 11.09 -16.76
CA GLU A 75 -12.27 11.52 -17.52
C GLU A 75 -12.81 10.43 -18.43
N ALA A 76 -11.92 9.73 -19.15
CA ALA A 76 -12.31 8.65 -20.08
C ALA A 76 -12.97 7.45 -19.38
N VAL A 77 -12.61 7.21 -18.11
CA VAL A 77 -13.22 6.15 -17.29
C VAL A 77 -14.38 6.66 -16.42
N GLY A 78 -14.75 7.94 -16.57
CA GLY A 78 -15.91 8.53 -15.89
C GLY A 78 -15.64 8.99 -14.46
N ALA A 79 -14.38 9.11 -14.05
CA ALA A 79 -14.03 9.67 -12.74
C ALA A 79 -14.44 11.14 -12.66
N GLY A 80 -15.16 11.53 -11.60
CA GLY A 80 -15.63 12.91 -11.39
C GLY A 80 -16.95 13.27 -12.08
N ALA A 81 -17.61 12.33 -12.73
CA ALA A 81 -18.96 12.57 -13.25
C ALA A 81 -19.94 12.72 -12.08
N SER A 82 -20.51 13.92 -11.91
CA SER A 82 -21.43 14.29 -10.83
C SER A 82 -22.73 13.47 -10.77
N ASN A 83 -22.97 12.59 -11.73
CA ASN A 83 -24.15 11.74 -11.87
C ASN A 83 -23.83 10.23 -11.85
N ALA A 84 -22.66 9.83 -11.39
CA ALA A 84 -22.37 8.40 -11.19
C ALA A 84 -23.36 7.84 -10.15
N LYS A 85 -24.32 7.02 -10.58
CA LYS A 85 -25.14 6.24 -9.65
C LYS A 85 -24.23 5.24 -8.98
N LEU A 86 -23.99 5.43 -7.69
CA LEU A 86 -23.43 4.37 -6.86
C LEU A 86 -24.40 3.18 -6.87
N TYR A 87 -23.93 2.02 -7.25
CA TYR A 87 -24.65 0.80 -6.99
C TYR A 87 -24.55 0.49 -5.49
N ASP A 88 -25.70 0.11 -4.89
CA ASP A 88 -25.81 -0.24 -3.46
C ASP A 88 -25.06 -1.52 -3.05
N SER A 89 -24.35 -2.17 -3.97
CA SER A 89 -23.49 -3.30 -3.63
C SER A 89 -22.10 -2.81 -3.26
N VAL A 90 -21.92 -2.56 -1.98
CA VAL A 90 -20.58 -2.35 -1.41
C VAL A 90 -19.90 -3.71 -1.38
N ASP A 91 -18.81 -3.88 -2.17
CA ASP A 91 -17.86 -4.97 -1.96
C ASP A 91 -17.40 -4.91 -0.48
N PRO A 92 -17.19 -6.05 0.21
CA PRO A 92 -16.62 -6.09 1.56
C PRO A 92 -15.36 -5.23 1.75
N MET A 93 -14.70 -4.86 0.67
CA MET A 93 -13.54 -3.95 0.64
C MET A 93 -13.89 -2.45 0.58
N GLY A 94 -15.18 -2.08 0.65
CA GLY A 94 -15.61 -0.67 0.61
C GLY A 94 -15.42 0.01 -0.75
N LEU A 95 -15.24 -0.77 -1.82
CA LEU A 95 -15.13 -0.27 -3.18
C LEU A 95 -16.52 -0.08 -3.79
N TYR A 96 -16.72 1.03 -4.48
CA TYR A 96 -17.93 1.30 -5.23
C TYR A 96 -17.70 1.02 -6.70
N GLU A 97 -18.54 0.16 -7.28
CA GLU A 97 -18.51 -0.09 -8.71
C GLU A 97 -19.19 1.08 -9.44
N VAL A 98 -18.42 1.87 -10.18
CA VAL A 98 -18.97 2.93 -11.03
C VAL A 98 -19.35 2.32 -12.37
N ALA A 99 -20.63 2.03 -12.57
CA ALA A 99 -21.12 1.75 -13.91
C ALA A 99 -21.22 3.08 -14.67
N LEU A 100 -20.56 3.16 -15.82
CA LEU A 100 -20.68 4.31 -16.70
C LEU A 100 -22.15 4.50 -17.10
N GLN A 101 -22.72 5.65 -16.74
CA GLN A 101 -24.09 6.00 -17.08
C GLN A 101 -24.19 6.27 -18.60
N ASN A 102 -25.36 6.10 -19.14
CA ASN A 102 -25.74 6.43 -20.53
C ASN A 102 -25.15 5.56 -21.64
N GLY A 103 -24.89 4.26 -21.39
CA GLY A 103 -24.39 3.38 -22.45
C GLY A 103 -22.98 3.70 -22.93
N GLN A 104 -22.28 4.53 -22.21
CA GLN A 104 -20.87 4.83 -22.46
C GLN A 104 -20.05 3.54 -22.21
N LYS A 105 -19.38 3.06 -23.23
CA LYS A 105 -18.52 1.89 -23.11
C LYS A 105 -17.20 2.28 -22.49
N MET A 106 -16.72 1.49 -21.53
CA MET A 106 -15.36 1.63 -21.00
C MET A 106 -14.37 1.65 -22.17
N PRO A 107 -13.38 2.56 -22.10
CA PRO A 107 -12.34 2.61 -23.13
C PRO A 107 -11.56 1.28 -23.18
N PRO A 108 -11.14 0.82 -24.39
CA PRO A 108 -10.30 -0.35 -24.47
C PRO A 108 -8.95 -0.09 -23.81
N LEU A 109 -8.53 -1.03 -22.97
CA LEU A 109 -7.23 -1.00 -22.29
C LEU A 109 -6.28 -1.98 -23.00
N ARG A 110 -5.04 -1.56 -23.20
CA ARG A 110 -3.94 -2.42 -23.62
C ARG A 110 -2.95 -2.54 -22.48
N ILE A 111 -2.49 -3.76 -22.24
CA ILE A 111 -1.67 -4.08 -21.08
C ILE A 111 -0.46 -4.88 -21.56
N ASP A 112 0.71 -4.47 -21.11
CA ASP A 112 1.97 -5.18 -21.31
C ASP A 112 2.64 -5.46 -19.96
N GLY A 113 3.18 -6.66 -19.78
CA GLY A 113 3.71 -7.16 -18.52
C GLY A 113 3.14 -8.53 -18.12
N PRO A 114 3.28 -8.96 -16.86
CA PRO A 114 3.82 -8.22 -15.71
C PRO A 114 5.34 -8.09 -15.75
N TYR A 115 5.85 -7.08 -15.06
CA TYR A 115 7.29 -6.86 -14.89
C TYR A 115 7.67 -6.98 -13.42
N GLY A 116 8.87 -7.55 -13.17
CA GLY A 116 9.40 -7.78 -11.84
C GLY A 116 9.78 -6.49 -11.11
N ALA A 117 9.75 -6.56 -9.78
CA ALA A 117 10.19 -5.48 -8.92
C ALA A 117 10.90 -6.03 -7.67
N PRO A 118 11.80 -5.25 -7.04
CA PRO A 118 12.46 -5.65 -5.79
C PRO A 118 11.49 -6.03 -4.66
N ALA A 119 10.26 -5.56 -4.74
CA ALA A 119 9.20 -5.86 -3.79
C ALA A 119 8.78 -7.35 -3.77
N GLU A 120 9.11 -8.15 -4.78
CA GLU A 120 8.84 -9.59 -4.81
C GLU A 120 9.63 -10.35 -3.73
N ASP A 121 10.81 -9.85 -3.34
CA ASP A 121 11.71 -10.49 -2.37
C ASP A 121 11.23 -10.35 -0.91
N VAL A 122 10.10 -9.68 -0.67
CA VAL A 122 9.57 -9.45 0.69
C VAL A 122 9.42 -10.75 1.48
N PHE A 123 8.96 -11.82 0.81
CA PHE A 123 8.70 -13.12 1.44
C PHE A 123 9.96 -13.92 1.78
N GLU A 124 11.11 -13.50 1.30
CA GLU A 124 12.40 -14.14 1.57
C GLU A 124 13.05 -13.70 2.89
N ASN A 125 12.49 -12.67 3.52
CA ASN A 125 12.97 -12.12 4.78
C ASN A 125 12.12 -12.58 5.96
N GLU A 126 12.71 -12.59 7.16
CA GLU A 126 11.97 -12.86 8.40
C GLU A 126 11.22 -11.62 8.88
N ILE A 127 11.80 -10.44 8.66
CA ILE A 127 11.19 -9.15 8.93
C ILE A 127 11.19 -8.34 7.64
N ALA A 128 10.04 -7.81 7.26
CA ALA A 128 9.90 -6.88 6.16
C ALA A 128 9.51 -5.50 6.67
N VAL A 129 10.28 -4.48 6.31
CA VAL A 129 9.95 -3.08 6.56
C VAL A 129 9.51 -2.46 5.23
N LEU A 130 8.23 -2.18 5.11
CA LEU A 130 7.60 -1.65 3.91
C LEU A 130 7.34 -0.16 4.11
N ILE A 131 7.99 0.68 3.32
CA ILE A 131 7.89 2.14 3.45
C ILE A 131 7.24 2.70 2.19
N GLY A 132 6.07 3.31 2.34
CA GLY A 132 5.33 3.99 1.28
C GLY A 132 5.19 5.49 1.55
N THR A 133 5.34 6.32 0.51
CA THR A 133 5.05 7.75 0.62
C THR A 133 4.00 8.15 -0.43
N GLY A 134 2.88 8.72 0.05
CA GLY A 134 1.73 9.04 -0.81
C GLY A 134 1.27 7.83 -1.62
N ILE A 135 1.13 7.99 -2.95
CA ILE A 135 0.70 6.90 -3.85
C ILE A 135 1.74 5.77 -3.95
N GLY A 136 2.96 5.93 -3.47
CA GLY A 136 3.95 4.85 -3.35
C GLY A 136 3.57 3.71 -2.39
N VAL A 137 2.37 3.77 -1.82
CA VAL A 137 1.74 2.67 -1.08
C VAL A 137 1.31 1.51 -1.97
N THR A 138 1.14 1.74 -3.28
CA THR A 138 0.53 0.78 -4.22
C THR A 138 1.20 -0.60 -4.27
N PRO A 139 2.54 -0.77 -4.25
CA PRO A 139 3.14 -2.10 -4.19
C PRO A 139 2.78 -2.85 -2.89
N TRP A 140 2.71 -2.09 -1.81
CA TRP A 140 2.43 -2.64 -0.48
C TRP A 140 0.98 -3.08 -0.35
N ALA A 141 0.04 -2.44 -1.03
CA ALA A 141 -1.35 -2.89 -1.08
C ALA A 141 -1.45 -4.32 -1.62
N SER A 142 -0.84 -4.61 -2.77
CA SER A 142 -0.80 -5.94 -3.36
C SER A 142 -0.13 -6.96 -2.43
N ILE A 143 1.02 -6.60 -1.86
CA ILE A 143 1.79 -7.46 -0.97
C ILE A 143 1.04 -7.76 0.32
N LEU A 144 0.46 -6.74 0.97
CA LEU A 144 -0.30 -6.90 2.20
C LEU A 144 -1.57 -7.74 1.98
N LYS A 145 -2.30 -7.53 0.87
CA LYS A 145 -3.42 -8.41 0.48
C LYS A 145 -2.97 -9.86 0.27
N ASN A 146 -1.84 -10.05 -0.41
CA ASN A 146 -1.31 -11.38 -0.64
C ASN A 146 -0.88 -12.05 0.67
N ILE A 147 -0.26 -11.33 1.59
CA ILE A 147 0.06 -11.81 2.94
C ILE A 147 -1.21 -12.24 3.67
N TRP A 148 -2.28 -11.44 3.60
CA TRP A 148 -3.55 -11.78 4.22
C TRP A 148 -4.11 -13.12 3.72
N HIS A 149 -4.14 -13.31 2.38
CA HIS A 149 -4.58 -14.57 1.79
C HIS A 149 -3.70 -15.75 2.16
N LEU A 150 -2.38 -15.59 2.10
CA LEU A 150 -1.44 -16.66 2.42
C LEU A 150 -1.52 -17.08 3.89
N ARG A 151 -1.72 -16.14 4.80
CA ARG A 151 -1.85 -16.46 6.24
C ARG A 151 -3.15 -17.19 6.58
N ASN A 152 -4.22 -16.91 5.85
CA ASN A 152 -5.51 -17.60 5.99
C ASN A 152 -5.60 -18.89 5.17
N GLY A 153 -4.61 -19.14 4.32
CA GLY A 153 -4.53 -20.33 3.50
C GLY A 153 -3.95 -21.54 4.24
N PRO A 154 -4.02 -22.71 3.60
CA PRO A 154 -3.50 -23.96 4.18
C PRO A 154 -1.98 -24.00 4.33
N ASN A 155 -1.25 -23.18 3.60
CA ASN A 155 0.22 -23.13 3.59
C ASN A 155 0.69 -21.69 3.84
N PRO A 156 0.65 -21.18 5.09
CA PRO A 156 1.14 -19.86 5.41
C PRO A 156 2.63 -19.74 5.13
N PRO A 157 3.13 -18.58 4.69
CA PRO A 157 4.55 -18.36 4.47
C PRO A 157 5.29 -18.51 5.81
N THR A 158 6.23 -19.42 5.86
CA THR A 158 6.91 -19.78 7.11
C THR A 158 8.06 -18.86 7.45
N ARG A 159 8.67 -18.21 6.44
CA ARG A 159 9.84 -17.35 6.65
C ARG A 159 9.49 -15.96 7.13
N LEU A 160 8.50 -15.30 6.51
CA LEU A 160 8.08 -13.96 6.91
C LEU A 160 7.30 -14.02 8.22
N ARG A 161 7.88 -13.47 9.28
CA ARG A 161 7.38 -13.53 10.65
C ARG A 161 6.83 -12.21 11.15
N ARG A 162 7.32 -11.07 10.59
CA ARG A 162 6.87 -9.74 10.97
C ARG A 162 6.93 -8.76 9.82
N VAL A 163 5.95 -7.88 9.77
CA VAL A 163 5.87 -6.77 8.82
C VAL A 163 5.74 -5.46 9.60
N GLU A 164 6.64 -4.53 9.35
CA GLU A 164 6.53 -3.14 9.77
C GLU A 164 6.13 -2.30 8.56
N PHE A 165 4.91 -1.83 8.54
CA PHE A 165 4.39 -1.03 7.43
C PHE A 165 4.38 0.44 7.82
N ILE A 166 5.11 1.27 7.10
CA ILE A 166 5.27 2.70 7.35
C ILE A 166 4.68 3.46 6.16
N TRP A 167 3.63 4.22 6.41
CA TRP A 167 2.98 5.01 5.39
C TRP A 167 3.01 6.49 5.74
N VAL A 168 3.67 7.28 4.89
CA VAL A 168 3.86 8.72 5.07
C VAL A 168 2.99 9.45 4.06
N CYS A 169 1.98 10.18 4.54
CA CYS A 169 1.07 10.97 3.73
C CYS A 169 1.27 12.47 3.95
N LYS A 170 0.99 13.24 2.91
CA LYS A 170 0.98 14.70 3.01
C LYS A 170 -0.35 15.19 3.57
N ASP A 171 -1.45 14.59 3.21
CA ASP A 171 -2.81 14.95 3.58
C ASP A 171 -3.58 13.75 4.15
N THR A 172 -4.66 14.03 4.85
CA THR A 172 -5.51 13.03 5.50
C THR A 172 -6.28 12.16 4.51
N ASN A 173 -6.68 12.73 3.36
CA ASN A 173 -7.50 12.04 2.36
C ASN A 173 -6.76 10.85 1.76
N SER A 174 -5.42 10.92 1.72
CA SER A 174 -4.60 9.81 1.22
C SER A 174 -4.76 8.53 2.03
N PHE A 175 -5.10 8.60 3.32
CA PHE A 175 -5.31 7.41 4.15
C PHE A 175 -6.56 6.62 3.74
N GLU A 176 -7.52 7.23 3.08
CA GLU A 176 -8.74 6.59 2.63
C GLU A 176 -8.49 5.54 1.55
N TRP A 177 -7.42 5.68 0.73
CA TRP A 177 -7.18 4.81 -0.42
C TRP A 177 -7.10 3.32 -0.06
N PHE A 178 -6.54 3.00 1.11
CA PHE A 178 -6.36 1.63 1.57
C PHE A 178 -6.83 1.40 3.02
N HIS A 179 -7.70 2.28 3.51
CA HIS A 179 -8.20 2.23 4.88
C HIS A 179 -8.78 0.85 5.23
N PHE A 180 -9.71 0.33 4.41
CA PHE A 180 -10.38 -0.94 4.69
C PHE A 180 -9.38 -2.10 4.73
N LEU A 181 -8.45 -2.17 3.79
CA LEU A 181 -7.40 -3.18 3.77
C LEU A 181 -6.56 -3.14 5.04
N LEU A 182 -6.09 -1.95 5.43
CA LEU A 182 -5.24 -1.79 6.61
C LEU A 182 -5.99 -2.12 7.90
N SER A 183 -7.23 -1.68 8.03
CA SER A 183 -8.11 -1.98 9.17
C SER A 183 -8.33 -3.49 9.32
N SER A 184 -8.66 -4.19 8.24
CA SER A 184 -8.86 -5.65 8.26
C SER A 184 -7.58 -6.41 8.64
N LEU A 185 -6.43 -5.99 8.12
CA LEU A 185 -5.14 -6.60 8.44
C LEU A 185 -4.71 -6.33 9.89
N GLU A 186 -4.92 -5.13 10.38
CA GLU A 186 -4.62 -4.76 11.77
C GLU A 186 -5.48 -5.55 12.74
N GLN A 187 -6.78 -5.65 12.47
CA GLN A 187 -7.70 -6.45 13.29
C GLN A 187 -7.25 -7.91 13.35
N GLN A 188 -6.97 -8.52 12.19
CA GLN A 188 -6.51 -9.91 12.12
C GLN A 188 -5.20 -10.13 12.87
N SER A 189 -4.23 -9.21 12.72
CA SER A 189 -2.96 -9.28 13.44
C SER A 189 -3.14 -9.22 14.96
N ASN A 190 -4.02 -8.34 15.43
CA ASN A 190 -4.33 -8.19 16.85
C ASN A 190 -5.06 -9.42 17.40
N GLU A 191 -6.01 -9.98 16.67
CA GLU A 191 -6.74 -11.18 17.07
C GLU A 191 -5.80 -12.39 17.18
N ALA A 192 -4.93 -12.57 16.19
CA ALA A 192 -3.94 -13.64 16.21
C ALA A 192 -2.95 -13.54 17.38
N ALA A 193 -2.56 -12.33 17.77
CA ALA A 193 -1.69 -12.09 18.92
C ALA A 193 -2.37 -12.39 20.29
N ARG A 194 -3.69 -12.35 20.34
CA ARG A 194 -4.48 -12.61 21.57
C ARG A 194 -4.83 -14.08 21.80
N VAL A 195 -4.61 -14.94 20.82
CA VAL A 195 -4.91 -16.37 20.95
C VAL A 195 -4.06 -16.97 22.07
N PRO A 196 -4.66 -17.73 23.03
CA PRO A 196 -3.89 -18.41 24.07
C PRO A 196 -2.84 -19.33 23.48
N GLY A 197 -1.59 -19.18 23.92
CA GLY A 197 -0.44 -19.94 23.39
C GLY A 197 0.25 -19.26 22.20
N SER A 198 -0.28 -18.12 21.71
CA SER A 198 0.45 -17.27 20.77
C SER A 198 1.59 -16.55 21.52
N SER A 199 2.57 -16.10 20.75
CA SER A 199 3.70 -15.35 21.30
C SER A 199 3.35 -13.97 21.87
N GLY A 200 2.11 -13.50 21.69
CA GLY A 200 1.72 -12.14 22.00
C GLY A 200 2.34 -11.06 21.08
N VAL A 201 3.16 -11.46 20.11
CA VAL A 201 3.82 -10.54 19.16
C VAL A 201 2.93 -10.36 17.94
N GLU A 202 2.60 -9.12 17.63
CA GLU A 202 1.85 -8.77 16.42
C GLU A 202 2.68 -9.07 15.16
N PHE A 203 2.05 -9.73 14.18
CA PHE A 203 2.67 -10.00 12.89
C PHE A 203 2.83 -8.72 12.05
N LEU A 204 1.82 -7.86 12.05
CA LEU A 204 1.81 -6.61 11.30
C LEU A 204 1.73 -5.44 12.28
N LYS A 205 2.64 -4.50 12.13
CA LYS A 205 2.60 -3.21 12.81
C LYS A 205 2.50 -2.09 11.80
N ILE A 206 1.49 -1.25 11.95
CA ILE A 206 1.22 -0.14 11.04
C ILE A 206 1.69 1.16 11.70
N HIS A 207 2.39 1.98 10.93
CA HIS A 207 2.86 3.31 11.32
C HIS A 207 2.41 4.31 10.27
N THR A 208 1.40 5.08 10.57
CA THR A 208 0.94 6.18 9.73
C THR A 208 1.57 7.49 10.16
N TYR A 209 2.02 8.28 9.19
CA TYR A 209 2.63 9.59 9.41
C TYR A 209 1.94 10.64 8.54
N LEU A 210 1.44 11.70 9.18
CA LEU A 210 0.86 12.86 8.50
C LEU A 210 1.85 14.01 8.53
N THR A 211 2.29 14.47 7.36
CA THR A 211 3.32 15.53 7.25
C THR A 211 2.74 16.92 7.01
N GLN A 212 1.44 17.02 6.73
CA GLN A 212 0.75 18.30 6.62
C GLN A 212 0.74 19.01 7.98
N LYS A 213 0.94 20.32 7.94
CA LYS A 213 0.64 21.17 9.10
C LYS A 213 -0.86 21.34 9.17
N LEU A 214 -1.44 20.94 10.29
CA LEU A 214 -2.84 21.14 10.57
C LEU A 214 -3.03 22.54 11.19
N ASP A 215 -4.18 23.16 10.95
CA ASP A 215 -4.59 24.35 11.66
C ASP A 215 -4.91 24.04 13.14
N ILE A 216 -5.02 25.08 13.95
CA ILE A 216 -5.21 24.95 15.40
C ILE A 216 -6.54 24.26 15.71
N ASP A 217 -7.61 24.63 15.01
CA ASP A 217 -8.96 24.11 15.29
C ASP A 217 -9.04 22.62 14.93
N THR A 218 -8.51 22.22 13.79
CA THR A 218 -8.41 20.82 13.39
C THR A 218 -7.56 20.03 14.38
N THR A 219 -6.43 20.57 14.82
CA THR A 219 -5.56 19.93 15.81
C THR A 219 -6.28 19.73 17.14
N GLN A 220 -7.01 20.74 17.62
CA GLN A 220 -7.79 20.65 18.88
C GLN A 220 -8.88 19.58 18.76
N ASN A 221 -9.62 19.52 17.66
CA ASN A 221 -10.64 18.51 17.42
C ASN A 221 -10.07 17.09 17.40
N ILE A 222 -8.92 16.90 16.74
CA ILE A 222 -8.24 15.60 16.73
C ILE A 222 -7.82 15.19 18.15
N VAL A 223 -7.22 16.09 18.92
CA VAL A 223 -6.80 15.84 20.29
C VAL A 223 -8.00 15.49 21.17
N LEU A 224 -9.07 16.27 21.08
CA LEU A 224 -10.29 16.01 21.86
C LEU A 224 -10.91 14.66 21.53
N ASN A 225 -10.99 14.31 20.25
CA ASN A 225 -11.55 13.02 19.80
C ASN A 225 -10.60 11.84 20.04
N SER A 226 -9.32 12.09 20.24
CA SER A 226 -8.34 11.02 20.54
C SER A 226 -8.28 10.62 22.00
N VAL A 227 -8.75 11.46 22.90
CA VAL A 227 -8.73 11.17 24.35
C VAL A 227 -9.72 10.06 24.68
N GLY A 228 -9.21 8.92 25.14
CA GLY A 228 -10.00 7.74 25.49
C GLY A 228 -10.54 6.93 24.29
N ALA A 229 -10.27 7.35 23.05
CA ALA A 229 -10.68 6.59 21.88
C ALA A 229 -9.78 5.36 21.67
N GLU A 230 -10.36 4.22 21.34
CA GLU A 230 -9.62 3.00 20.98
C GLU A 230 -9.07 3.07 19.55
N ILE A 231 -9.66 3.92 18.71
CA ILE A 231 -9.41 4.06 17.28
C ILE A 231 -8.89 5.46 17.02
N ASP A 232 -7.93 5.58 16.12
CA ASP A 232 -7.37 6.86 15.67
C ASP A 232 -8.42 7.65 14.86
N PRO A 233 -8.70 8.92 15.20
CA PRO A 233 -9.76 9.69 14.56
C PRO A 233 -9.46 10.10 13.11
N LEU A 234 -8.22 9.95 12.64
CA LEU A 234 -7.82 10.30 11.27
C LEU A 234 -7.80 9.11 10.32
N THR A 235 -7.37 7.96 10.83
CA THR A 235 -7.16 6.77 10.00
C THR A 235 -8.15 5.67 10.33
N GLU A 236 -8.95 5.83 11.40
CA GLU A 236 -9.84 4.80 11.93
C GLU A 236 -9.14 3.46 12.21
N LEU A 237 -7.83 3.47 12.33
CA LEU A 237 -7.01 2.34 12.74
C LEU A 237 -6.83 2.34 14.26
N LYS A 238 -6.47 1.20 14.84
CA LYS A 238 -6.03 1.14 16.24
C LYS A 238 -4.66 1.78 16.43
N SER A 239 -3.81 1.66 15.40
CA SER A 239 -2.51 2.32 15.34
C SER A 239 -2.68 3.84 15.24
N ARG A 240 -2.04 4.58 16.15
CA ARG A 240 -2.14 6.04 16.20
C ARG A 240 -1.36 6.70 15.08
N THR A 241 -1.93 7.76 14.51
CA THR A 241 -1.24 8.60 13.53
C THR A 241 -0.13 9.41 14.19
N ASN A 242 1.05 9.35 13.60
CA ASN A 242 2.18 10.17 13.98
C ASN A 242 2.19 11.46 13.16
N PHE A 243 2.52 12.59 13.78
CA PHE A 243 2.62 13.87 13.11
C PHE A 243 4.07 14.18 12.74
N GLY A 244 4.26 14.72 11.53
CA GLY A 244 5.57 15.04 11.00
C GLY A 244 6.23 13.87 10.25
N ARG A 245 7.55 13.97 10.06
CA ARG A 245 8.32 12.95 9.33
C ARG A 245 8.80 11.84 10.26
N PRO A 246 8.82 10.56 9.80
CA PRO A 246 9.35 9.47 10.60
C PRO A 246 10.84 9.67 10.93
N ASN A 247 11.20 9.40 12.18
CA ASN A 247 12.60 9.33 12.59
C ASN A 247 13.11 7.90 12.36
N PHE A 248 13.57 7.63 11.15
CA PHE A 248 14.05 6.29 10.77
C PHE A 248 15.21 5.81 11.64
N LYS A 249 16.12 6.72 12.07
CA LYS A 249 17.24 6.35 12.96
C LYS A 249 16.71 5.76 14.26
N LYS A 250 15.76 6.45 14.91
CA LYS A 250 15.16 5.98 16.17
C LYS A 250 14.39 4.66 15.95
N LEU A 251 13.66 4.55 14.85
CA LEU A 251 12.86 3.38 14.52
C LEU A 251 13.77 2.14 14.31
N PHE A 252 14.81 2.26 13.48
CA PHE A 252 15.72 1.14 13.22
C PHE A 252 16.61 0.80 14.43
N THR A 253 16.97 1.78 15.26
CA THR A 253 17.68 1.51 16.51
C THR A 253 16.81 0.70 17.47
N GLY A 254 15.55 1.11 17.68
CA GLY A 254 14.63 0.36 18.53
C GLY A 254 14.32 -1.04 17.99
N MET A 255 14.20 -1.19 16.67
CA MET A 255 14.04 -2.49 16.02
C MET A 255 15.25 -3.40 16.29
N ARG A 256 16.47 -2.88 16.07
CA ARG A 256 17.70 -3.62 16.34
C ARG A 256 17.81 -4.05 17.80
N GLU A 257 17.53 -3.15 18.72
CA GLU A 257 17.55 -3.46 20.15
C GLU A 257 16.53 -4.56 20.50
N GLY A 258 15.32 -4.45 20.00
CA GLY A 258 14.28 -5.47 20.21
C GLY A 258 14.64 -6.84 19.63
N ILE A 259 15.30 -6.89 18.46
CA ILE A 259 15.78 -8.14 17.85
C ILE A 259 16.88 -8.75 18.74
N LEU A 260 17.86 -7.95 19.19
CA LEU A 260 18.95 -8.41 20.03
C LEU A 260 18.48 -8.91 21.40
N GLN A 261 17.42 -8.32 21.93
CA GLN A 261 16.80 -8.72 23.21
C GLN A 261 15.82 -9.90 23.05
N GLY A 262 15.56 -10.38 21.82
CA GLY A 262 14.59 -11.43 21.56
C GLY A 262 13.11 -11.03 21.76
N SER A 263 12.84 -9.75 22.02
CA SER A 263 11.49 -9.22 22.25
C SER A 263 10.73 -8.85 20.97
N TYR A 264 11.43 -8.79 19.84
CA TYR A 264 10.88 -8.32 18.57
C TYR A 264 10.19 -9.42 17.75
N LEU A 265 10.69 -10.63 17.84
CA LEU A 265 10.13 -11.83 17.22
C LEU A 265 9.98 -12.93 18.26
N SER A 266 8.83 -13.59 18.23
CA SER A 266 8.60 -14.75 19.10
C SER A 266 9.47 -15.94 18.69
N GLY A 267 10.03 -16.65 19.68
CA GLY A 267 10.76 -17.89 19.49
C GLY A 267 12.14 -17.74 18.82
N LEU A 268 12.68 -16.53 18.76
CA LEU A 268 14.08 -16.31 18.42
C LEU A 268 14.92 -16.32 19.69
N GLU A 269 15.94 -17.16 19.70
CA GLU A 269 17.00 -17.05 20.69
C GLU A 269 17.80 -15.75 20.42
N ALA A 270 18.13 -15.02 21.48
CA ALA A 270 18.95 -13.83 21.37
C ALA A 270 20.28 -14.19 20.68
N GLY A 271 20.63 -13.44 19.62
CA GLY A 271 21.87 -13.64 18.87
C GLY A 271 21.78 -14.42 17.56
N LEU A 272 20.61 -14.97 17.20
CA LEU A 272 20.41 -15.56 15.87
C LEU A 272 20.45 -14.49 14.78
N ARG A 273 20.99 -14.85 13.61
CA ARG A 273 20.98 -13.98 12.42
C ARG A 273 19.54 -13.87 11.89
N THR A 274 18.94 -12.70 12.08
CA THR A 274 17.62 -12.35 11.55
C THR A 274 17.78 -11.60 10.24
N THR A 275 17.08 -12.03 9.20
CA THR A 275 17.07 -11.33 7.91
C THR A 275 16.00 -10.25 7.93
N VAL A 276 16.43 -9.00 7.69
CA VAL A 276 15.55 -7.83 7.62
C VAL A 276 15.61 -7.24 6.22
N GLY A 277 14.50 -7.27 5.49
CA GLY A 277 14.34 -6.59 4.21
C GLY A 277 13.73 -5.20 4.42
N VAL A 278 14.33 -4.16 3.84
CA VAL A 278 13.79 -2.80 3.86
C VAL A 278 13.46 -2.38 2.44
N TYR A 279 12.20 -2.04 2.21
CA TYR A 279 11.65 -1.73 0.91
C TYR A 279 11.03 -0.33 0.93
N PHE A 280 11.37 0.48 -0.06
CA PHE A 280 10.88 1.85 -0.16
C PHE A 280 10.21 2.07 -1.52
N CYS A 281 9.05 2.70 -1.51
CA CYS A 281 8.39 3.20 -2.70
C CYS A 281 7.85 4.62 -2.46
N GLY A 282 8.27 5.54 -3.31
CA GLY A 282 7.88 6.94 -3.24
C GLY A 282 8.85 7.86 -4.00
N PRO A 283 8.66 9.18 -3.94
CA PRO A 283 9.56 10.14 -4.55
C PRO A 283 11.01 9.99 -4.04
N SER A 284 11.99 10.13 -4.95
CA SER A 284 13.43 9.98 -4.62
C SER A 284 13.87 10.87 -3.46
N ALA A 285 13.35 12.10 -3.38
CA ALA A 285 13.63 13.02 -2.28
C ALA A 285 13.21 12.47 -0.90
N ALA A 286 12.20 11.61 -0.83
CA ALA A 286 11.80 10.96 0.41
C ALA A 286 12.72 9.77 0.76
N GLY A 287 13.30 9.10 -0.23
CA GLY A 287 14.27 8.00 -0.04
C GLY A 287 15.56 8.46 0.62
N THR A 288 15.99 9.71 0.40
CA THR A 288 17.21 10.25 1.01
C THR A 288 17.15 10.36 2.54
N PHE A 289 15.97 10.38 3.13
CA PHE A 289 15.78 10.39 4.59
C PHE A 289 15.89 8.99 5.22
N CYS A 290 15.94 7.93 4.42
CA CYS A 290 16.13 6.56 4.91
C CYS A 290 17.58 6.12 4.63
N PRO A 291 18.48 6.10 5.62
CA PRO A 291 19.91 5.80 5.41
C PRO A 291 20.18 4.43 4.79
N LEU A 292 19.24 3.48 4.92
CA LEU A 292 19.35 2.12 4.39
C LEU A 292 18.99 2.03 2.90
N VAL A 293 18.22 2.97 2.39
CA VAL A 293 17.82 3.01 0.96
C VAL A 293 18.91 3.66 0.10
N SER A 294 19.74 4.53 0.69
CA SER A 294 20.85 5.19 0.00
C SER A 294 22.06 4.28 -0.25
N HIS A 295 22.10 3.08 0.37
CA HIS A 295 23.11 2.06 0.14
C HIS A 295 22.46 0.84 -0.51
N ASN A 296 22.30 0.86 -1.83
CA ASN A 296 21.96 -0.33 -2.60
C ASN A 296 23.27 -0.90 -3.18
N PRO A 297 23.84 -1.97 -2.62
CA PRO A 297 25.11 -2.53 -3.09
C PRO A 297 25.02 -3.13 -4.51
N ARG A 298 23.82 -3.30 -5.07
CA ARG A 298 23.63 -3.79 -6.45
C ARG A 298 23.82 -2.72 -7.51
N HIS A 299 23.78 -1.42 -7.16
CA HIS A 299 24.06 -0.33 -8.13
C HIS A 299 25.53 0.10 -8.15
N ASP A 300 26.32 -0.29 -7.15
CA ASP A 300 27.75 0.04 -7.08
C ASP A 300 28.64 -1.05 -7.71
N ALA A 301 28.09 -2.25 -7.95
CA ALA A 301 28.86 -3.32 -8.64
C ALA A 301 29.14 -3.03 -10.12
N ASP A 302 28.29 -2.24 -10.79
CA ASP A 302 28.47 -1.88 -12.21
C ASP A 302 29.41 -0.69 -12.44
N LYS A 303 29.92 -0.07 -11.37
CA LYS A 303 30.89 1.05 -11.46
C LYS A 303 32.34 0.67 -11.23
N LEU A 304 32.62 -0.57 -10.87
CA LEU A 304 33.98 -1.04 -10.57
C LEU A 304 34.69 -1.73 -11.73
N ASP A 305 34.01 -1.96 -12.86
CA ASP A 305 34.59 -2.57 -14.07
C ASP A 305 34.49 -1.64 -15.28
N SER A 306 35.15 -0.50 -15.21
CA SER A 306 35.52 0.27 -16.43
C SER A 306 36.99 0.66 -16.30
N PRO A 307 37.83 0.27 -17.29
CA PRO A 307 39.26 0.51 -17.27
C PRO A 307 39.63 1.98 -17.45
#